data_92762d4bf3cf7f37610b6dfaf2841bbf
#
_entry.id   92762d4bf3cf7f37610b6dfaf2841bbf
#
_cell.length_a   1.000
_cell.length_b   1.000
_cell.length_c   1.000
_cell.angle_alpha   90.00
_cell.angle_beta   90.00
_cell.angle_gamma   90.00
#
_symmetry.space_group_name_H-M   'P 1'
#
loop_
_entity.id
_entity.type
_entity.pdbx_description
1 polymer ?
#
loop_
_entity_poly.entity_id
_entity_poly.type
_entity_poly.pdbx_seq_one_letter_code
_entity_poly.pdbx_strand_id
1 'polypeptide(L)'
;TTVTAWLISALGFKVDIAAFALPLLAFALPLFFSGKSSRKSIGEFVFGFAFLFMGLQSLKANAPDLGANPEMLAFVQNYTDMGFFSIILFLFIGAILTMIVQASAATMAITLIMCANGWIDYHLGVALVLGENIGTTVTANLAALTGNTQARRAALAHLVFNIFGVMWVLVLFYPFTNAVSWFVTHVMKVSDPAVAVSFKLAAFHTAFNISNTCLLYTSP
;
A
#
# COMPACT_ATOMS: atom_id res chain seq x y z
N THR A 1 1.05 -6.77 -1.98
CA THR A 1 0.61 -5.39 -1.67
C THR A 1 -0.57 -4.97 -2.53
N THR A 2 -0.55 -5.14 -3.88
CA THR A 2 -1.66 -4.71 -4.76
C THR A 2 -3.00 -5.32 -4.37
N VAL A 3 -3.08 -6.65 -4.20
CA VAL A 3 -4.31 -7.34 -3.78
C VAL A 3 -4.76 -6.86 -2.41
N THR A 4 -3.84 -6.66 -1.48
CA THR A 4 -4.14 -6.14 -0.14
C THR A 4 -4.73 -4.72 -0.21
N ALA A 5 -4.17 -3.85 -1.07
CA ALA A 5 -4.70 -2.51 -1.28
C ALA A 5 -6.16 -2.54 -1.78
N TRP A 6 -6.48 -3.41 -2.74
CA TRP A 6 -7.86 -3.60 -3.21
C TRP A 6 -8.80 -4.15 -2.15
N LEU A 7 -8.35 -5.14 -1.36
CA LEU A 7 -9.14 -5.69 -0.26
C LEU A 7 -9.46 -4.62 0.79
N ILE A 8 -8.45 -3.84 1.20
CA ILE A 8 -8.64 -2.76 2.16
C ILE A 8 -9.56 -1.68 1.59
N SER A 9 -9.38 -1.28 0.32
CA SER A 9 -10.21 -0.25 -0.31
C SER A 9 -11.66 -0.68 -0.48
N ALA A 10 -11.91 -1.95 -0.85
CA ALA A 10 -13.24 -2.47 -1.09
C ALA A 10 -14.00 -2.79 0.21
N LEU A 11 -13.33 -3.33 1.20
CA LEU A 11 -13.94 -3.90 2.39
C LEU A 11 -13.60 -3.10 3.66
N GLY A 12 -12.39 -2.58 3.76
CA GLY A 12 -11.90 -1.98 5.00
C GLY A 12 -12.56 -0.66 5.38
N PHE A 13 -13.23 0.04 4.44
CA PHE A 13 -13.92 1.31 4.70
C PHE A 13 -15.44 1.21 4.62
N LYS A 14 -15.98 0.14 4.03
CA LYS A 14 -17.44 -0.02 3.83
C LYS A 14 -18.08 -0.99 4.80
N VAL A 15 -17.34 -1.97 5.29
CA VAL A 15 -17.87 -3.07 6.10
C VAL A 15 -17.02 -3.20 7.34
N ASP A 16 -17.65 -3.34 8.51
CA ASP A 16 -16.94 -3.68 9.75
C ASP A 16 -16.63 -5.18 9.78
N ILE A 17 -15.68 -5.59 8.92
CA ILE A 17 -15.24 -6.99 8.86
C ILE A 17 -14.53 -7.38 10.15
N ALA A 18 -13.95 -6.44 10.87
CA ALA A 18 -13.27 -6.75 12.13
C ALA A 18 -14.24 -7.27 13.20
N ALA A 19 -15.51 -6.87 13.15
CA ALA A 19 -16.56 -7.44 14.02
C ALA A 19 -16.77 -8.95 13.78
N PHE A 20 -16.51 -9.42 12.55
CA PHE A 20 -16.61 -10.83 12.17
C PHE A 20 -15.28 -11.59 12.33
N ALA A 21 -14.19 -10.91 12.67
CA ALA A 21 -12.87 -11.51 12.71
C ALA A 21 -12.78 -12.65 13.76
N LEU A 22 -13.33 -12.46 14.97
CA LEU A 22 -13.35 -13.51 15.99
C LEU A 22 -14.16 -14.75 15.58
N PRO A 23 -15.41 -14.63 15.06
CA PRO A 23 -16.11 -15.76 14.47
C PRO A 23 -15.35 -16.45 13.33
N LEU A 24 -14.68 -15.68 12.44
CA LEU A 24 -13.87 -16.22 11.35
C LEU A 24 -12.68 -17.02 11.89
N LEU A 25 -12.00 -16.54 12.93
CA LEU A 25 -10.90 -17.25 13.58
C LEU A 25 -11.38 -18.56 14.22
N ALA A 26 -12.53 -18.54 14.90
CA ALA A 26 -13.13 -19.74 15.49
C ALA A 26 -13.46 -20.79 14.41
N PHE A 27 -13.96 -20.37 13.25
CA PHE A 27 -14.23 -21.25 12.12
C PHE A 27 -12.94 -21.78 11.47
N ALA A 28 -11.90 -20.96 11.40
CA ALA A 28 -10.62 -21.31 10.79
C ALA A 28 -9.80 -22.30 11.63
N LEU A 29 -9.96 -22.30 12.95
CA LEU A 29 -9.23 -23.19 13.87
C LEU A 29 -9.32 -24.68 13.49
N PRO A 30 -10.50 -25.29 13.32
CA PRO A 30 -10.60 -26.69 12.94
C PRO A 30 -10.00 -26.99 11.57
N LEU A 31 -10.05 -26.01 10.65
CA LEU A 31 -9.46 -26.15 9.32
C LEU A 31 -7.93 -26.09 9.39
N PHE A 32 -7.38 -25.20 10.21
CA PHE A 32 -5.95 -25.02 10.41
C PHE A 32 -5.28 -26.29 10.97
N PHE A 33 -5.94 -26.96 11.93
CA PHE A 33 -5.46 -28.21 12.53
C PHE A 33 -5.86 -29.46 11.74
N SER A 34 -6.46 -29.32 10.57
CA SER A 34 -6.85 -30.45 9.73
C SER A 34 -5.62 -31.17 9.16
N GLY A 35 -5.62 -32.50 9.17
CA GLY A 35 -4.59 -33.32 8.52
C GLY A 35 -4.59 -33.26 6.98
N LYS A 36 -5.63 -32.66 6.35
CA LYS A 36 -5.72 -32.50 4.91
C LYS A 36 -5.12 -31.14 4.49
N SER A 37 -4.09 -31.17 3.63
CA SER A 37 -3.36 -29.99 3.14
C SER A 37 -4.30 -28.88 2.62
N SER A 38 -5.29 -29.24 1.77
CA SER A 38 -6.23 -28.27 1.22
C SER A 38 -7.07 -27.55 2.29
N ARG A 39 -7.53 -28.26 3.34
CA ARG A 39 -8.28 -27.64 4.44
C ARG A 39 -7.39 -26.75 5.30
N LYS A 40 -6.15 -27.18 5.53
CA LYS A 40 -5.15 -26.39 6.27
C LYS A 40 -4.89 -25.06 5.54
N SER A 41 -4.66 -25.09 4.22
CA SER A 41 -4.44 -23.86 3.42
C SER A 41 -5.63 -22.91 3.45
N ILE A 42 -6.87 -23.43 3.45
CA ILE A 42 -8.07 -22.60 3.62
C ILE A 42 -8.08 -21.97 5.02
N GLY A 43 -7.77 -22.76 6.07
CA GLY A 43 -7.64 -22.26 7.43
C GLY A 43 -6.62 -21.14 7.55
N GLU A 44 -5.42 -21.32 6.99
CA GLU A 44 -4.34 -20.31 6.94
C GLU A 44 -4.79 -19.03 6.23
N PHE A 45 -5.49 -19.16 5.11
CA PHE A 45 -6.04 -18.01 4.39
C PHE A 45 -7.06 -17.25 5.24
N VAL A 46 -8.01 -17.93 5.87
CA VAL A 46 -9.03 -17.31 6.73
C VAL A 46 -8.41 -16.65 7.95
N PHE A 47 -7.39 -17.26 8.57
CA PHE A 47 -6.62 -16.65 9.64
C PHE A 47 -5.95 -15.35 9.18
N GLY A 48 -5.20 -15.40 8.06
CA GLY A 48 -4.52 -14.22 7.52
C GLY A 48 -5.51 -13.10 7.17
N PHE A 49 -6.67 -13.44 6.62
CA PHE A 49 -7.74 -12.50 6.31
C PHE A 49 -8.30 -11.84 7.58
N ALA A 50 -8.62 -12.63 8.60
CA ALA A 50 -9.14 -12.11 9.87
C ALA A 50 -8.12 -11.19 10.56
N PHE A 51 -6.86 -11.60 10.65
CA PHE A 51 -5.80 -10.79 11.27
C PHE A 51 -5.52 -9.50 10.48
N LEU A 52 -5.61 -9.53 9.15
CA LEU A 52 -5.46 -8.31 8.33
C LEU A 52 -6.49 -7.25 8.74
N PHE A 53 -7.77 -7.63 8.87
CA PHE A 53 -8.83 -6.67 9.21
C PHE A 53 -8.83 -6.28 10.69
N MET A 54 -8.45 -7.18 11.59
CA MET A 54 -8.22 -6.82 13.00
C MET A 54 -7.07 -5.81 13.12
N GLY A 55 -5.97 -6.03 12.42
CA GLY A 55 -4.85 -5.10 12.37
C GLY A 55 -5.24 -3.75 11.78
N LEU A 56 -6.01 -3.74 10.69
CA LEU A 56 -6.52 -2.52 10.07
C LEU A 56 -7.42 -1.73 11.03
N GLN A 57 -8.32 -2.41 11.75
CA GLN A 57 -9.16 -1.76 12.76
C GLN A 57 -8.34 -1.20 13.91
N SER A 58 -7.34 -1.96 14.39
CA SER A 58 -6.43 -1.48 15.44
C SER A 58 -5.66 -0.23 14.98
N LEU A 59 -5.18 -0.22 13.74
CA LEU A 59 -4.52 0.97 13.17
C LEU A 59 -5.48 2.17 13.12
N LYS A 60 -6.72 1.98 12.66
CA LYS A 60 -7.73 3.04 12.62
C LYS A 60 -8.08 3.57 14.01
N ALA A 61 -8.26 2.68 14.98
CA ALA A 61 -8.64 3.04 16.35
C ALA A 61 -7.53 3.79 17.10
N ASN A 62 -6.27 3.50 16.76
CA ASN A 62 -5.10 4.13 17.38
C ASN A 62 -4.47 5.23 16.49
N ALA A 63 -5.09 5.53 15.36
CA ALA A 63 -4.64 6.64 14.51
C ALA A 63 -4.80 7.96 15.28
N PRO A 64 -3.75 8.82 15.34
CA PRO A 64 -3.84 10.10 16.03
C PRO A 64 -4.94 10.94 15.42
N ASP A 65 -5.73 11.58 16.26
CA ASP A 65 -6.67 12.60 15.79
C ASP A 65 -5.88 13.91 15.54
N LEU A 66 -5.49 14.12 14.29
CA LEU A 66 -4.77 15.34 13.89
C LEU A 66 -5.65 16.60 14.02
N GLY A 67 -6.98 16.44 13.96
CA GLY A 67 -7.92 17.52 14.20
C GLY A 67 -7.88 18.01 15.65
N ALA A 68 -7.60 17.10 16.60
CA ALA A 68 -7.44 17.45 18.02
C ALA A 68 -6.05 18.01 18.36
N ASN A 69 -5.07 17.94 17.43
CA ASN A 69 -3.71 18.41 17.62
C ASN A 69 -3.30 19.43 16.55
N PRO A 70 -3.65 20.72 16.70
CA PRO A 70 -3.40 21.76 15.70
C PRO A 70 -1.92 21.91 15.30
N GLU A 71 -0.99 21.69 16.25
CA GLU A 71 0.45 21.76 15.98
C GLU A 71 0.93 20.64 15.04
N MET A 72 0.43 19.42 15.22
CA MET A 72 0.73 18.29 14.33
C MET A 72 0.12 18.52 12.93
N LEU A 73 -1.10 19.06 12.89
CA LEU A 73 -1.77 19.39 11.63
C LEU A 73 -1.00 20.49 10.88
N ALA A 74 -0.57 21.55 11.57
CA ALA A 74 0.24 22.62 10.99
C ALA A 74 1.60 22.10 10.50
N PHE A 75 2.23 21.21 11.25
CA PHE A 75 3.47 20.54 10.81
C PHE A 75 3.25 19.78 9.51
N VAL A 76 2.23 18.94 9.42
CA VAL A 76 1.90 18.19 8.20
C VAL A 76 1.63 19.17 7.05
N GLN A 77 0.79 20.21 7.25
CA GLN A 77 0.44 21.18 6.22
C GLN A 77 1.66 21.93 5.67
N ASN A 78 2.62 22.31 6.52
CA ASN A 78 3.84 22.97 6.07
C ASN A 78 4.66 22.15 5.07
N TYR A 79 4.60 20.82 5.16
CA TYR A 79 5.32 19.92 4.24
C TYR A 79 4.47 19.39 3.09
N THR A 80 3.15 19.61 3.11
CA THR A 80 2.25 19.20 2.02
C THR A 80 2.15 20.23 0.91
N ASP A 81 2.40 21.51 1.19
CA ASP A 81 2.20 22.63 0.25
C ASP A 81 3.47 23.07 -0.49
N MET A 82 4.54 22.29 -0.45
CA MET A 82 5.82 22.62 -1.10
C MET A 82 5.87 22.16 -2.59
N GLY A 83 4.74 21.83 -3.18
CA GLY A 83 4.64 21.41 -4.57
C GLY A 83 5.38 20.08 -4.85
N PHE A 84 6.20 20.06 -5.90
CA PHE A 84 6.93 18.83 -6.28
C PHE A 84 7.93 18.36 -5.22
N PHE A 85 8.45 19.26 -4.39
CA PHE A 85 9.33 18.90 -3.29
C PHE A 85 8.62 18.05 -2.25
N SER A 86 7.33 18.31 -1.96
CA SER A 86 6.51 17.47 -1.08
C SER A 86 6.42 16.04 -1.62
N ILE A 87 6.27 15.86 -2.92
CA ILE A 87 6.23 14.53 -3.55
C ILE A 87 7.52 13.77 -3.28
N ILE A 88 8.67 14.40 -3.48
CA ILE A 88 9.98 13.78 -3.22
C ILE A 88 10.15 13.46 -1.73
N LEU A 89 9.77 14.38 -0.85
CA LEU A 89 9.84 14.18 0.60
C LEU A 89 8.98 12.99 1.04
N PHE A 90 7.72 12.93 0.60
CA PHE A 90 6.81 11.84 0.95
C PHE A 90 7.22 10.50 0.34
N LEU A 91 7.84 10.50 -0.83
CA LEU A 91 8.47 9.32 -1.41
C LEU A 91 9.58 8.77 -0.48
N PHE A 92 10.46 9.63 0.02
CA PHE A 92 11.50 9.20 0.97
C PHE A 92 10.90 8.73 2.29
N ILE A 93 9.87 9.39 2.81
CA ILE A 93 9.14 8.97 4.02
C ILE A 93 8.55 7.57 3.81
N GLY A 94 7.89 7.32 2.69
CA GLY A 94 7.33 6.01 2.36
C GLY A 94 8.39 4.91 2.27
N ALA A 95 9.54 5.22 1.66
CA ALA A 95 10.66 4.29 1.60
C ALA A 95 11.22 3.95 3.00
N ILE A 96 11.47 4.96 3.82
CA ILE A 96 11.98 4.79 5.19
C ILE A 96 10.98 4.04 6.05
N LEU A 97 9.69 4.42 5.99
CA LEU A 97 8.63 3.76 6.74
C LEU A 97 8.55 2.26 6.38
N THR A 98 8.62 1.93 5.09
CA THR A 98 8.60 0.53 4.64
C THR A 98 9.85 -0.24 5.07
N MET A 99 11.01 0.39 5.08
CA MET A 99 12.24 -0.22 5.58
C MET A 99 12.16 -0.53 7.09
N ILE A 100 11.52 0.34 7.86
CA ILE A 100 11.35 0.16 9.31
C ILE A 100 10.29 -0.92 9.59
N VAL A 101 9.12 -0.81 8.96
CA VAL A 101 7.99 -1.73 9.17
C VAL A 101 8.25 -3.11 8.55
N GLN A 102 9.05 -3.18 7.49
CA GLN A 102 9.38 -4.40 6.72
C GLN A 102 8.15 -5.14 6.15
N ALA A 103 7.04 -4.43 6.02
CA ALA A 103 5.76 -4.96 5.53
C ALA A 103 5.05 -3.91 4.67
N SER A 104 5.26 -3.97 3.36
CA SER A 104 4.63 -3.02 2.41
C SER A 104 3.10 -3.01 2.48
N ALA A 105 2.47 -4.15 2.81
CA ALA A 105 1.03 -4.19 2.99
C ALA A 105 0.57 -3.36 4.21
N ALA A 106 1.36 -3.33 5.29
CA ALA A 106 1.08 -2.52 6.47
C ALA A 106 1.31 -1.03 6.17
N THR A 107 2.40 -0.68 5.48
CA THR A 107 2.65 0.70 5.05
C THR A 107 1.55 1.20 4.11
N MET A 108 1.12 0.39 3.16
CA MET A 108 -0.03 0.70 2.29
C MET A 108 -1.30 0.95 3.11
N ALA A 109 -1.59 0.13 4.13
CA ALA A 109 -2.74 0.35 5.00
C ALA A 109 -2.67 1.69 5.74
N ILE A 110 -1.49 2.05 6.25
CA ILE A 110 -1.26 3.37 6.89
C ILE A 110 -1.50 4.49 5.89
N THR A 111 -0.93 4.40 4.68
CA THR A 111 -1.13 5.39 3.61
C THR A 111 -2.61 5.56 3.25
N LEU A 112 -3.36 4.44 3.13
CA LEU A 112 -4.79 4.47 2.86
C LEU A 112 -5.58 5.17 3.98
N ILE A 113 -5.23 4.91 5.25
CA ILE A 113 -5.86 5.56 6.40
C ILE A 113 -5.56 7.05 6.41
N MET A 114 -4.32 7.46 6.19
CA MET A 114 -3.91 8.87 6.14
C MET A 114 -4.68 9.65 5.07
N CYS A 115 -4.81 9.07 3.88
CA CYS A 115 -5.58 9.69 2.80
C CYS A 115 -7.09 9.68 3.06
N ALA A 116 -7.65 8.59 3.61
CA ALA A 116 -9.08 8.49 3.91
C ALA A 116 -9.51 9.47 5.01
N ASN A 117 -8.64 9.75 5.97
CA ASN A 117 -8.87 10.75 7.01
C ASN A 117 -8.58 12.20 6.55
N GLY A 118 -8.12 12.38 5.31
CA GLY A 118 -7.82 13.71 4.76
C GLY A 118 -6.56 14.36 5.34
N TRP A 119 -5.67 13.60 5.98
CA TRP A 119 -4.40 14.11 6.51
C TRP A 119 -3.41 14.46 5.41
N ILE A 120 -3.42 13.68 4.33
CA ILE A 120 -2.66 13.92 3.11
C ILE A 120 -3.57 13.76 1.90
N ASP A 121 -3.24 14.44 0.83
CA ASP A 121 -3.97 14.32 -0.42
C ASP A 121 -3.60 13.06 -1.22
N TYR A 122 -4.32 12.83 -2.31
CA TYR A 122 -4.08 11.70 -3.20
C TYR A 122 -2.66 11.66 -3.77
N HIS A 123 -2.09 12.81 -4.17
CA HIS A 123 -0.77 12.86 -4.79
C HIS A 123 0.34 12.51 -3.80
N LEU A 124 0.22 12.96 -2.54
CA LEU A 124 1.14 12.61 -1.48
C LEU A 124 1.00 11.14 -1.07
N GLY A 125 -0.23 10.61 -1.07
CA GLY A 125 -0.46 9.17 -0.91
C GLY A 125 0.22 8.35 -2.00
N VAL A 126 0.14 8.80 -3.27
CA VAL A 126 0.88 8.19 -4.38
C VAL A 126 2.39 8.25 -4.16
N ALA A 127 2.91 9.37 -3.68
CA ALA A 127 4.34 9.52 -3.38
C ALA A 127 4.80 8.52 -2.30
N LEU A 128 4.02 8.33 -1.22
CA LEU A 128 4.28 7.30 -0.22
C LEU A 128 4.30 5.90 -0.85
N VAL A 129 3.33 5.57 -1.70
CA VAL A 129 3.24 4.27 -2.40
C VAL A 129 4.46 4.02 -3.31
N LEU A 130 4.94 5.04 -4.02
CA LEU A 130 6.18 4.94 -4.80
C LEU A 130 7.39 4.66 -3.89
N GLY A 131 7.45 5.34 -2.76
CA GLY A 131 8.47 5.10 -1.73
C GLY A 131 8.40 3.68 -1.16
N GLU A 132 7.21 3.16 -0.89
CA GLU A 132 7.01 1.78 -0.43
C GLU A 132 7.63 0.74 -1.37
N ASN A 133 7.48 0.93 -2.68
CA ASN A 133 8.08 0.05 -3.67
C ASN A 133 9.62 0.05 -3.58
N ILE A 134 10.24 1.21 -3.41
CA ILE A 134 11.70 1.31 -3.20
C ILE A 134 12.09 0.66 -1.86
N GLY A 135 11.42 1.02 -0.77
CA GLY A 135 11.70 0.51 0.57
C GLY A 135 11.66 -1.03 0.63
N THR A 136 10.66 -1.64 0.00
CA THR A 136 10.53 -3.11 -0.11
C THR A 136 11.74 -3.73 -0.82
N THR A 137 12.26 -3.09 -1.86
CA THR A 137 13.42 -3.62 -2.60
C THR A 137 14.72 -3.46 -1.84
N VAL A 138 14.87 -2.39 -1.05
CA VAL A 138 16.02 -2.22 -0.16
C VAL A 138 16.08 -3.33 0.88
N THR A 139 14.95 -3.62 1.55
CA THR A 139 14.90 -4.72 2.54
C THR A 139 15.19 -6.08 1.90
N ALA A 140 14.67 -6.33 0.70
CA ALA A 140 14.98 -7.55 -0.07
C ALA A 140 16.49 -7.67 -0.40
N ASN A 141 17.13 -6.56 -0.78
CA ASN A 141 18.58 -6.55 -1.04
C ASN A 141 19.40 -6.78 0.25
N LEU A 142 19.00 -6.19 1.39
CA LEU A 142 19.65 -6.45 2.67
C LEU A 142 19.54 -7.95 3.05
N ALA A 143 18.38 -8.54 2.90
CA ALA A 143 18.19 -9.98 3.13
C ALA A 143 19.03 -10.84 2.17
N ALA A 144 19.20 -10.43 0.93
CA ALA A 144 19.97 -11.14 -0.07
C ALA A 144 21.49 -11.09 0.16
N LEU A 145 22.01 -10.20 1.04
CA LEU A 145 23.44 -10.13 1.36
C LEU A 145 23.98 -11.45 1.94
N THR A 146 23.16 -12.17 2.68
CA THR A 146 23.48 -13.49 3.25
C THR A 146 23.14 -14.64 2.29
N GLY A 147 22.51 -14.34 1.15
CA GLY A 147 22.06 -15.32 0.17
C GLY A 147 23.13 -15.69 -0.86
N ASN A 148 22.79 -16.65 -1.70
CA ASN A 148 23.63 -17.06 -2.81
C ASN A 148 23.63 -16.01 -3.95
N THR A 149 24.48 -16.23 -4.96
CA THR A 149 24.62 -15.29 -6.11
C THR A 149 23.30 -15.08 -6.85
N GLN A 150 22.45 -16.10 -6.97
CA GLN A 150 21.15 -15.96 -7.66
C GLN A 150 20.18 -15.09 -6.87
N ALA A 151 20.14 -15.23 -5.54
CA ALA A 151 19.34 -14.39 -4.66
C ALA A 151 19.74 -12.92 -4.77
N ARG A 152 21.07 -12.62 -4.76
CA ARG A 152 21.59 -11.25 -4.92
C ARG A 152 21.24 -10.66 -6.28
N ARG A 153 21.37 -11.43 -7.37
CA ARG A 153 20.98 -10.99 -8.72
C ARG A 153 19.48 -10.67 -8.80
N ALA A 154 18.64 -11.55 -8.25
CA ALA A 154 17.19 -11.33 -8.23
C ALA A 154 16.81 -10.08 -7.42
N ALA A 155 17.41 -9.88 -6.23
CA ALA A 155 17.17 -8.72 -5.41
C ALA A 155 17.63 -7.42 -6.09
N LEU A 156 18.79 -7.43 -6.74
CA LEU A 156 19.29 -6.27 -7.49
C LEU A 156 18.40 -5.96 -8.69
N ALA A 157 17.99 -6.96 -9.45
CA ALA A 157 17.05 -6.78 -10.58
C ALA A 157 15.73 -6.17 -10.11
N HIS A 158 15.20 -6.62 -8.97
CA HIS A 158 13.99 -6.05 -8.37
C HIS A 158 14.19 -4.59 -7.93
N LEU A 159 15.36 -4.23 -7.38
CA LEU A 159 15.68 -2.85 -7.02
C LEU A 159 15.74 -1.95 -8.26
N VAL A 160 16.47 -2.37 -9.30
CA VAL A 160 16.59 -1.63 -10.56
C VAL A 160 15.21 -1.45 -11.21
N PHE A 161 14.40 -2.51 -11.24
CA PHE A 161 13.02 -2.48 -11.73
C PHE A 161 12.18 -1.40 -11.05
N ASN A 162 12.22 -1.32 -9.70
CA ASN A 162 11.43 -0.34 -8.96
C ASN A 162 11.99 1.08 -9.07
N ILE A 163 13.31 1.25 -9.06
CA ILE A 163 13.93 2.57 -9.26
C ILE A 163 13.56 3.11 -10.65
N PHE A 164 13.67 2.29 -11.70
CA PHE A 164 13.26 2.69 -13.05
C PHE A 164 11.78 3.07 -13.09
N GLY A 165 10.92 2.23 -12.46
CA GLY A 165 9.49 2.49 -12.34
C GLY A 165 9.18 3.82 -11.68
N VAL A 166 9.80 4.12 -10.56
CA VAL A 166 9.62 5.38 -9.84
C VAL A 166 10.11 6.56 -10.67
N MET A 167 11.24 6.44 -11.33
CA MET A 167 11.82 7.54 -12.14
C MET A 167 10.90 7.97 -13.28
N TRP A 168 10.38 7.03 -14.09
CA TRP A 168 9.50 7.40 -15.19
C TRP A 168 8.15 7.96 -14.68
N VAL A 169 7.62 7.42 -13.56
CA VAL A 169 6.40 7.96 -12.96
C VAL A 169 6.63 9.37 -12.43
N LEU A 170 7.77 9.68 -11.80
CA LEU A 170 8.08 11.03 -11.34
C LEU A 170 8.10 12.05 -12.50
N VAL A 171 8.60 11.65 -13.68
CA VAL A 171 8.58 12.48 -14.89
C VAL A 171 7.14 12.72 -15.37
N LEU A 172 6.28 11.70 -15.32
CA LEU A 172 4.88 11.75 -15.76
C LEU A 172 3.91 11.83 -14.58
N PHE A 173 4.33 12.37 -13.44
CA PHE A 173 3.60 12.25 -12.18
C PHE A 173 2.15 12.71 -12.28
N TYR A 174 1.95 13.96 -12.64
CA TYR A 174 0.59 14.52 -12.74
C TYR A 174 -0.25 13.91 -13.86
N PRO A 175 0.25 13.76 -15.11
CA PRO A 175 -0.51 13.10 -16.16
C PRO A 175 -0.97 11.68 -15.75
N PHE A 176 -0.07 10.89 -15.19
CA PHE A 176 -0.36 9.50 -14.82
C PHE A 176 -1.34 9.40 -13.65
N THR A 177 -1.12 10.15 -12.58
CA THR A 177 -2.01 10.18 -11.42
C THR A 177 -3.40 10.70 -11.75
N ASN A 178 -3.49 11.74 -12.60
CA ASN A 178 -4.76 12.29 -13.06
C ASN A 178 -5.53 11.32 -13.94
N ALA A 179 -4.85 10.58 -14.83
CA ALA A 179 -5.48 9.53 -15.65
C ALA A 179 -6.08 8.41 -14.77
N VAL A 180 -5.35 7.95 -13.76
CA VAL A 180 -5.86 6.96 -12.80
C VAL A 180 -7.04 7.52 -12.00
N SER A 181 -6.94 8.76 -11.52
CA SER A 181 -8.02 9.43 -10.79
C SER A 181 -9.28 9.56 -11.64
N TRP A 182 -9.13 9.96 -12.90
CA TRP A 182 -10.23 10.04 -13.88
C TRP A 182 -10.90 8.68 -14.08
N PHE A 183 -10.10 7.62 -14.27
CA PHE A 183 -10.62 6.26 -14.44
C PHE A 183 -11.48 5.81 -13.26
N VAL A 184 -11.00 5.98 -12.03
CA VAL A 184 -11.73 5.60 -10.83
C VAL A 184 -13.03 6.39 -10.69
N THR A 185 -13.00 7.69 -10.98
CA THR A 185 -14.16 8.58 -10.81
C THR A 185 -15.20 8.35 -11.90
N HIS A 186 -14.80 8.22 -13.17
CA HIS A 186 -15.74 8.19 -14.30
C HIS A 186 -16.09 6.77 -14.75
N VAL A 187 -15.14 5.83 -14.72
CA VAL A 187 -15.37 4.45 -15.17
C VAL A 187 -15.87 3.59 -14.02
N MET A 188 -15.20 3.63 -12.87
CA MET A 188 -15.62 2.85 -11.70
C MET A 188 -16.76 3.50 -10.93
N LYS A 189 -17.05 4.78 -11.18
CA LYS A 189 -18.16 5.56 -10.58
C LYS A 189 -18.16 5.53 -9.05
N VAL A 190 -16.99 5.58 -8.44
CA VAL A 190 -16.84 5.67 -6.98
C VAL A 190 -17.08 7.11 -6.55
N SER A 191 -18.23 7.37 -5.90
CA SER A 191 -18.70 8.73 -5.57
C SER A 191 -18.35 9.18 -4.16
N ASP A 192 -18.16 8.26 -3.21
CA ASP A 192 -17.77 8.59 -1.84
C ASP A 192 -16.30 9.05 -1.82
N PRO A 193 -15.98 10.29 -1.38
CA PRO A 193 -14.62 10.83 -1.43
C PRO A 193 -13.60 10.02 -0.63
N ALA A 194 -13.94 9.54 0.55
CA ALA A 194 -13.03 8.76 1.41
C ALA A 194 -12.76 7.37 0.81
N VAL A 195 -13.79 6.76 0.23
CA VAL A 195 -13.66 5.49 -0.49
C VAL A 195 -12.92 5.69 -1.81
N ALA A 196 -13.25 6.77 -2.54
CA ALA A 196 -12.65 7.05 -3.84
C ALA A 196 -11.13 7.22 -3.75
N VAL A 197 -10.59 7.91 -2.72
CA VAL A 197 -9.15 8.08 -2.58
C VAL A 197 -8.43 6.72 -2.37
N SER A 198 -9.04 5.83 -1.60
CA SER A 198 -8.49 4.48 -1.37
C SER A 198 -8.48 3.65 -2.67
N PHE A 199 -9.56 3.71 -3.45
CA PHE A 199 -9.62 3.06 -4.77
C PHE A 199 -8.64 3.67 -5.77
N LYS A 200 -8.42 4.99 -5.75
CA LYS A 200 -7.42 5.67 -6.58
C LYS A 200 -6.00 5.18 -6.26
N LEU A 201 -5.66 5.01 -4.99
CA LEU A 201 -4.36 4.48 -4.58
C LEU A 201 -4.18 3.01 -4.98
N ALA A 202 -5.19 2.16 -4.79
CA ALA A 202 -5.14 0.77 -5.21
C ALA A 202 -5.04 0.64 -6.75
N ALA A 203 -5.80 1.44 -7.49
CA ALA A 203 -5.74 1.51 -8.95
C ALA A 203 -4.39 2.05 -9.44
N PHE A 204 -3.84 3.09 -8.80
CA PHE A 204 -2.52 3.61 -9.09
C PHE A 204 -1.45 2.52 -8.92
N HIS A 205 -1.45 1.83 -7.78
CA HIS A 205 -0.49 0.76 -7.50
C HIS A 205 -0.57 -0.37 -8.55
N THR A 206 -1.79 -0.69 -8.99
CA THR A 206 -2.02 -1.67 -10.08
C THR A 206 -1.47 -1.16 -11.41
N ALA A 207 -1.88 0.05 -11.81
CA ALA A 207 -1.47 0.66 -13.07
C ALA A 207 0.06 0.84 -13.15
N PHE A 208 0.68 1.29 -12.05
CA PHE A 208 2.13 1.40 -11.92
C PHE A 208 2.83 0.07 -12.18
N ASN A 209 2.43 -0.99 -11.46
CA ASN A 209 3.08 -2.29 -11.59
C ASN A 209 2.88 -2.91 -12.97
N ILE A 210 1.68 -2.80 -13.56
CA ILE A 210 1.42 -3.29 -14.92
C ILE A 210 2.24 -2.52 -15.95
N SER A 211 2.19 -1.18 -15.90
CA SER A 211 2.93 -0.33 -16.85
C SER A 211 4.43 -0.57 -16.75
N ASN A 212 4.96 -0.64 -15.52
CA ASN A 212 6.39 -0.88 -15.30
C ASN A 212 6.83 -2.26 -15.83
N THR A 213 6.01 -3.29 -15.60
CA THR A 213 6.25 -4.63 -16.15
C THR A 213 6.23 -4.61 -17.67
N CYS A 214 5.21 -3.96 -18.28
CA CYS A 214 5.13 -3.88 -19.74
C CYS A 214 6.33 -3.14 -20.33
N LEU A 215 6.75 -2.01 -19.75
CA LEU A 215 7.87 -1.21 -20.26
C LEU A 215 9.20 -1.98 -20.21
N LEU A 216 9.45 -2.75 -19.16
CA LEU A 216 10.71 -3.49 -19.01
C LEU A 216 10.70 -4.86 -19.69
N TYR A 217 9.55 -5.52 -19.78
CA TYR A 217 9.43 -6.81 -20.46
C TYR A 217 9.48 -6.70 -21.99
N THR A 218 9.02 -5.58 -22.54
CA THR A 218 9.01 -5.32 -23.99
C THR A 218 10.29 -4.66 -24.49
N SER A 219 11.24 -4.31 -23.62
CA SER A 219 12.58 -3.85 -24.02
C SER A 219 13.38 -5.03 -24.60
N PRO A 220 13.88 -4.93 -25.84
CA PRO A 220 14.71 -5.98 -26.44
C PRO A 220 16.03 -6.18 -25.72
#